data_bcc5af0b2ecdd65c3690669ee0c028eb
#
_entry.id   bcc5af0b2ecdd65c3690669ee0c028eb
#
_cell.length_a   1.000
_cell.length_b   1.000
_cell.length_c   1.000
_cell.angle_alpha   90.00
_cell.angle_beta   90.00
_cell.angle_gamma   90.00
#
_symmetry.space_group_name_H-M   'P 1'
#
loop_
_entity.id
_entity.type
_entity.pdbx_description
1 polymer ?
#
loop_
_entity_poly.entity_id
_entity_poly.type
_entity_poly.pdbx_seq_one_letter_code
_entity_poly.pdbx_strand_id
1 'polypeptide(L)'
;MVKILVTGADGFIGSHLVEELVNQGYQVKAFVYYNSFGTWGWLDYLSESTMKYVEIFQGDIRDPHGVKEAMKGVQAVFHLAALIAIPYSYHSPDTYVDTNIKGTLNILQAARELDINRVLVTSTSEVYGTAKYVPIDELHPFQGQSPYSATKIGADRLAESFYRSFSLPVSIVRPFNTYGPRQSARAVIPTIITQLLSGVNEIKLGSLTPTRDFNYVKDTVNGFIEIYKSDRAIGEEINIATQREITIGKLAEELIHQINPAACVVCEEQRLRPVKSEVNRLLGSNKKIKELTNWEPQYTFEQGLAETIEFFKKNMNLYKADRYNI
;
A
#
# COMPACT_ATOMS: atom_id res chain seq x y z
N MET A 1 15.36 -22.04 -7.43
CA MET A 1 15.10 -20.69 -6.84
C MET A 1 13.59 -20.52 -6.77
N VAL A 2 13.05 -20.07 -5.65
CA VAL A 2 11.60 -19.86 -5.49
C VAL A 2 11.16 -18.69 -6.35
N LYS A 3 10.10 -18.87 -7.17
CA LYS A 3 9.52 -17.83 -8.01
C LYS A 3 8.24 -17.30 -7.39
N ILE A 4 8.15 -15.99 -7.23
CA ILE A 4 7.07 -15.28 -6.56
C ILE A 4 6.38 -14.33 -7.53
N LEU A 5 5.04 -14.35 -7.59
CA LEU A 5 4.27 -13.34 -8.30
C LEU A 5 4.00 -12.15 -7.38
N VAL A 6 4.27 -10.95 -7.87
CA VAL A 6 3.86 -9.69 -7.24
C VAL A 6 2.89 -8.99 -8.18
N THR A 7 1.63 -8.83 -7.78
CA THR A 7 0.68 -8.01 -8.55
C THR A 7 0.71 -6.56 -8.07
N GLY A 8 0.51 -5.59 -8.97
CA GLY A 8 0.73 -4.18 -8.66
C GLY A 8 2.21 -3.86 -8.44
N ALA A 9 3.08 -4.65 -9.09
CA ALA A 9 4.53 -4.54 -9.00
C ALA A 9 5.07 -3.19 -9.50
N ASP A 10 4.38 -2.57 -10.43
CA ASP A 10 4.65 -1.26 -11.02
C ASP A 10 4.35 -0.08 -10.08
N GLY A 11 3.63 -0.35 -8.97
CA GLY A 11 3.23 0.65 -7.99
C GLY A 11 4.29 0.99 -6.94
N PHE A 12 3.91 1.87 -6.00
CA PHE A 12 4.78 2.34 -4.91
C PHE A 12 5.32 1.20 -4.05
N ILE A 13 4.46 0.51 -3.29
CA ILE A 13 4.90 -0.59 -2.39
C ILE A 13 5.40 -1.78 -3.21
N GLY A 14 4.71 -2.10 -4.33
CA GLY A 14 5.06 -3.24 -5.17
C GLY A 14 6.48 -3.18 -5.72
N SER A 15 6.94 -2.03 -6.19
CA SER A 15 8.29 -1.87 -6.73
C SER A 15 9.40 -2.03 -5.67
N HIS A 16 9.16 -1.57 -4.44
CA HIS A 16 10.07 -1.82 -3.32
C HIS A 16 10.06 -3.30 -2.91
N LEU A 17 8.89 -3.94 -2.93
CA LEU A 17 8.78 -5.37 -2.62
C LEU A 17 9.50 -6.23 -3.67
N VAL A 18 9.36 -5.92 -4.96
CA VAL A 18 10.10 -6.59 -6.03
C VAL A 18 11.61 -6.48 -5.80
N GLU A 19 12.11 -5.27 -5.54
CA GLU A 19 13.53 -5.02 -5.30
C GLU A 19 14.04 -5.83 -4.09
N GLU A 20 13.32 -5.82 -2.97
CA GLU A 20 13.73 -6.53 -1.76
C GLU A 20 13.62 -8.06 -1.91
N LEU A 21 12.61 -8.59 -2.59
CA LEU A 21 12.53 -10.01 -2.89
C LEU A 21 13.72 -10.49 -3.73
N VAL A 22 14.12 -9.71 -4.73
CA VAL A 22 15.34 -10.03 -5.54
C VAL A 22 16.60 -9.97 -4.68
N ASN A 23 16.74 -8.97 -3.81
CA ASN A 23 17.87 -8.85 -2.87
C ASN A 23 17.98 -10.06 -1.94
N GLN A 24 16.84 -10.66 -1.57
CA GLN A 24 16.77 -11.89 -0.76
C GLN A 24 16.91 -13.19 -1.58
N GLY A 25 17.21 -13.11 -2.87
CA GLY A 25 17.49 -14.24 -3.73
C GLY A 25 16.27 -14.94 -4.33
N TYR A 26 15.10 -14.30 -4.34
CA TYR A 26 13.94 -14.82 -5.06
C TYR A 26 13.94 -14.40 -6.53
N GLN A 27 13.30 -15.22 -7.38
CA GLN A 27 12.89 -14.79 -8.70
C GLN A 27 11.50 -14.16 -8.61
N VAL A 28 11.27 -13.05 -9.29
CA VAL A 28 10.01 -12.34 -9.25
C VAL A 28 9.35 -12.34 -10.62
N LYS A 29 8.07 -12.76 -10.70
CA LYS A 29 7.21 -12.42 -11.81
C LYS A 29 6.42 -11.17 -11.40
N ALA A 30 6.68 -10.08 -12.08
CA ALA A 30 6.05 -8.78 -11.81
C ALA A 30 4.81 -8.61 -12.70
N PHE A 31 3.62 -8.72 -12.10
CA PHE A 31 2.37 -8.44 -12.80
C PHE A 31 2.11 -6.93 -12.77
N VAL A 32 2.25 -6.28 -13.92
CA VAL A 32 2.09 -4.85 -14.12
C VAL A 32 0.83 -4.56 -14.93
N TYR A 33 0.20 -3.40 -14.67
CA TYR A 33 -0.99 -3.00 -15.42
C TYR A 33 -0.63 -2.67 -16.88
N TYR A 34 -1.32 -3.29 -17.84
CA TYR A 34 -1.13 -2.98 -19.26
C TYR A 34 -1.48 -1.52 -19.56
N ASN A 35 -0.58 -0.84 -20.22
CA ASN A 35 -0.80 0.52 -20.74
C ASN A 35 -0.15 0.68 -22.11
N SER A 36 -0.68 1.63 -22.91
CA SER A 36 -0.19 1.93 -24.27
C SER A 36 1.08 2.78 -24.30
N PHE A 37 1.59 3.23 -23.14
CA PHE A 37 2.79 4.08 -23.07
C PHE A 37 4.08 3.27 -23.04
N GLY A 38 3.99 1.94 -22.93
CA GLY A 38 5.15 1.03 -22.88
C GLY A 38 5.98 1.18 -21.61
N THR A 39 5.39 1.62 -20.50
CA THR A 39 6.06 1.77 -19.20
C THR A 39 5.64 0.69 -18.23
N TRP A 40 6.57 0.30 -17.36
CA TRP A 40 6.33 -0.60 -16.24
C TRP A 40 6.33 0.15 -14.89
N GLY A 41 5.96 1.45 -14.92
CA GLY A 41 5.88 2.28 -13.73
C GLY A 41 7.22 2.42 -13.01
N TRP A 42 7.24 2.18 -11.71
CA TRP A 42 8.48 2.31 -10.93
C TRP A 42 9.51 1.20 -11.20
N LEU A 43 9.14 0.12 -11.88
CA LEU A 43 10.11 -0.90 -12.28
C LEU A 43 11.11 -0.40 -13.33
N ASP A 44 10.73 0.60 -14.13
CA ASP A 44 11.62 1.24 -15.12
C ASP A 44 12.83 1.95 -14.47
N TYR A 45 12.76 2.20 -13.16
CA TYR A 45 13.80 2.88 -12.38
C TYR A 45 14.63 1.93 -11.51
N LEU A 46 14.38 0.62 -11.59
CA LEU A 46 15.18 -0.38 -10.89
C LEU A 46 16.51 -0.62 -11.62
N SER A 47 17.51 -1.10 -10.87
CA SER A 47 18.81 -1.41 -11.46
C SER A 47 18.72 -2.58 -12.45
N GLU A 48 19.58 -2.58 -13.46
CA GLU A 48 19.69 -3.70 -14.40
C GLU A 48 20.02 -5.03 -13.68
N SER A 49 20.80 -4.97 -12.59
CA SER A 49 21.11 -6.14 -11.78
C SER A 49 19.87 -6.73 -11.11
N THR A 50 18.95 -5.91 -10.62
CA THR A 50 17.67 -6.34 -10.09
C THR A 50 16.78 -6.92 -11.20
N MET A 51 16.68 -6.21 -12.34
CA MET A 51 15.79 -6.59 -13.44
C MET A 51 16.17 -7.93 -14.10
N LYS A 52 17.40 -8.40 -13.97
CA LYS A 52 17.82 -9.75 -14.43
C LYS A 52 17.03 -10.89 -13.76
N TYR A 53 16.47 -10.66 -12.58
CA TYR A 53 15.70 -11.65 -11.81
C TYR A 53 14.20 -11.38 -11.83
N VAL A 54 13.75 -10.42 -12.66
CA VAL A 54 12.36 -10.02 -12.79
C VAL A 54 11.80 -10.37 -14.17
N GLU A 55 10.78 -11.20 -14.20
CA GLU A 55 9.98 -11.49 -15.40
C GLU A 55 8.76 -10.55 -15.41
N ILE A 56 8.62 -9.73 -16.43
CA ILE A 56 7.46 -8.83 -16.58
C ILE A 56 6.30 -9.57 -17.21
N PHE A 57 5.12 -9.48 -16.59
CA PHE A 57 3.85 -9.92 -17.15
C PHE A 57 2.86 -8.74 -17.14
N GLN A 58 2.50 -8.28 -18.34
CA GLN A 58 1.51 -7.21 -18.50
C GLN A 58 0.09 -7.78 -18.56
N GLY A 59 -0.82 -7.25 -17.76
CA GLY A 59 -2.20 -7.73 -17.73
C GLY A 59 -3.12 -6.85 -16.87
N ASP A 60 -4.33 -7.36 -16.68
CA ASP A 60 -5.35 -6.76 -15.83
C ASP A 60 -5.87 -7.82 -14.84
N ILE A 61 -5.87 -7.52 -13.55
CA ILE A 61 -6.33 -8.47 -12.53
C ILE A 61 -7.83 -8.79 -12.63
N ARG A 62 -8.60 -8.00 -13.38
CA ARG A 62 -10.01 -8.26 -13.68
C ARG A 62 -10.20 -9.37 -14.71
N ASP A 63 -9.15 -9.70 -15.47
CA ASP A 63 -9.16 -10.83 -16.43
C ASP A 63 -8.71 -12.12 -15.73
N PRO A 64 -9.64 -13.09 -15.49
CA PRO A 64 -9.31 -14.34 -14.82
C PRO A 64 -8.35 -15.23 -15.62
N HIS A 65 -8.37 -15.12 -16.95
CA HIS A 65 -7.48 -15.91 -17.81
C HIS A 65 -6.04 -15.39 -17.74
N GLY A 66 -5.84 -14.09 -17.87
CA GLY A 66 -4.53 -13.45 -17.72
C GLY A 66 -3.94 -13.66 -16.33
N VAL A 67 -4.75 -13.56 -15.27
CA VAL A 67 -4.34 -13.86 -13.89
C VAL A 67 -3.86 -15.30 -13.77
N LYS A 68 -4.62 -16.28 -14.26
CA LYS A 68 -4.24 -17.69 -14.18
C LYS A 68 -2.95 -17.97 -14.95
N GLU A 69 -2.78 -17.36 -16.13
CA GLU A 69 -1.54 -17.49 -16.93
C GLU A 69 -0.33 -16.91 -16.19
N ALA A 70 -0.48 -15.73 -15.60
CA ALA A 70 0.56 -15.11 -14.80
C ALA A 70 1.01 -15.96 -13.60
N MET A 71 0.09 -16.72 -13.00
CA MET A 71 0.34 -17.54 -11.82
C MET A 71 0.96 -18.90 -12.12
N LYS A 72 1.03 -19.33 -13.40
CA LYS A 72 1.71 -20.58 -13.74
C LYS A 72 3.19 -20.56 -13.38
N GLY A 73 3.64 -21.61 -12.69
CA GLY A 73 5.03 -21.83 -12.31
C GLY A 73 5.53 -20.98 -11.16
N VAL A 74 4.66 -20.25 -10.43
CA VAL A 74 5.03 -19.54 -9.22
C VAL A 74 4.65 -20.36 -7.98
N GLN A 75 5.39 -20.18 -6.88
CA GLN A 75 5.14 -20.85 -5.61
C GLN A 75 4.34 -19.98 -4.63
N ALA A 76 4.44 -18.66 -4.76
CA ALA A 76 3.75 -17.72 -3.88
C ALA A 76 3.25 -16.49 -4.64
N VAL A 77 2.23 -15.85 -4.07
CA VAL A 77 1.63 -14.63 -4.62
C VAL A 77 1.56 -13.55 -3.55
N PHE A 78 2.11 -12.37 -3.84
CA PHE A 78 1.87 -11.14 -3.12
C PHE A 78 0.88 -10.29 -3.93
N HIS A 79 -0.35 -10.23 -3.48
CA HIS A 79 -1.42 -9.52 -4.19
C HIS A 79 -1.56 -8.08 -3.67
N LEU A 80 -0.91 -7.13 -4.39
CA LEU A 80 -0.94 -5.71 -4.06
C LEU A 80 -1.77 -4.88 -5.05
N ALA A 81 -2.08 -5.42 -6.23
CA ALA A 81 -2.85 -4.71 -7.25
C ALA A 81 -4.24 -4.31 -6.72
N ALA A 82 -4.51 -3.01 -6.68
CA ALA A 82 -5.77 -2.45 -6.21
C ALA A 82 -5.94 -0.99 -6.70
N LEU A 83 -7.16 -0.53 -6.81
CA LEU A 83 -7.47 0.89 -6.80
C LEU A 83 -7.55 1.38 -5.35
N ILE A 84 -6.79 2.44 -5.00
CA ILE A 84 -6.56 2.84 -3.60
C ILE A 84 -6.98 4.28 -3.28
N ALA A 85 -7.17 5.15 -4.29
CA ALA A 85 -7.47 6.56 -4.07
C ALA A 85 -8.89 6.75 -3.52
N ILE A 86 -9.03 7.11 -2.23
CA ILE A 86 -10.34 7.31 -1.60
C ILE A 86 -11.18 8.35 -2.35
N PRO A 87 -10.65 9.56 -2.72
CA PRO A 87 -11.44 10.53 -3.46
C PRO A 87 -11.94 10.00 -4.82
N TYR A 88 -11.12 9.24 -5.54
CA TYR A 88 -11.54 8.64 -6.81
C TYR A 88 -12.62 7.57 -6.62
N SER A 89 -12.63 6.87 -5.49
CA SER A 89 -13.67 5.87 -5.20
C SER A 89 -15.08 6.46 -5.09
N TYR A 90 -15.22 7.76 -4.84
CA TYR A 90 -16.51 8.44 -4.85
C TYR A 90 -17.05 8.67 -6.26
N HIS A 91 -16.14 8.79 -7.25
CA HIS A 91 -16.50 9.04 -8.65
C HIS A 91 -16.73 7.75 -9.42
N SER A 92 -16.00 6.68 -9.10
CA SER A 92 -16.03 5.43 -9.86
C SER A 92 -16.09 4.20 -8.94
N PRO A 93 -17.11 4.07 -8.07
CA PRO A 93 -17.18 2.96 -7.12
C PRO A 93 -17.26 1.59 -7.79
N ASP A 94 -17.87 1.48 -8.97
CA ASP A 94 -18.01 0.24 -9.73
C ASP A 94 -16.64 -0.33 -10.13
N THR A 95 -15.73 0.51 -10.62
CA THR A 95 -14.37 0.06 -10.96
C THR A 95 -13.58 -0.42 -9.72
N TYR A 96 -13.90 0.10 -8.53
CA TYR A 96 -13.32 -0.41 -7.28
C TYR A 96 -13.84 -1.79 -6.92
N VAL A 97 -15.11 -2.08 -7.15
CA VAL A 97 -15.69 -3.42 -6.97
C VAL A 97 -15.01 -4.41 -7.94
N ASP A 98 -14.96 -4.07 -9.22
CA ASP A 98 -14.34 -4.91 -10.23
C ASP A 98 -12.86 -5.17 -9.96
N THR A 99 -12.11 -4.14 -9.59
CA THR A 99 -10.67 -4.28 -9.36
C THR A 99 -10.37 -4.94 -8.01
N ASN A 100 -10.94 -4.42 -6.92
CA ASN A 100 -10.52 -4.83 -5.58
C ASN A 100 -11.21 -6.12 -5.11
N ILE A 101 -12.49 -6.32 -5.43
CA ILE A 101 -13.22 -7.53 -5.02
C ILE A 101 -13.05 -8.63 -6.08
N LYS A 102 -13.45 -8.37 -7.31
CA LYS A 102 -13.41 -9.38 -8.39
C LYS A 102 -11.97 -9.72 -8.78
N GLY A 103 -11.06 -8.72 -8.84
CA GLY A 103 -9.64 -8.99 -9.05
C GLY A 103 -9.05 -9.88 -7.96
N THR A 104 -9.36 -9.64 -6.68
CA THR A 104 -8.94 -10.52 -5.58
C THR A 104 -9.54 -11.92 -5.72
N LEU A 105 -10.82 -12.03 -6.08
CA LEU A 105 -11.46 -13.33 -6.37
C LEU A 105 -10.71 -14.11 -7.45
N ASN A 106 -10.32 -13.45 -8.55
CA ASN A 106 -9.57 -14.08 -9.64
C ASN A 106 -8.23 -14.63 -9.16
N ILE A 107 -7.51 -13.89 -8.31
CA ILE A 107 -6.24 -14.35 -7.69
C ILE A 107 -6.49 -15.57 -6.81
N LEU A 108 -7.48 -15.52 -5.92
CA LEU A 108 -7.79 -16.61 -5.00
C LEU A 108 -8.23 -17.89 -5.74
N GLN A 109 -9.05 -17.75 -6.77
CA GLN A 109 -9.53 -18.86 -7.59
C GLN A 109 -8.36 -19.50 -8.37
N ALA A 110 -7.52 -18.69 -9.01
CA ALA A 110 -6.35 -19.19 -9.72
C ALA A 110 -5.33 -19.84 -8.76
N ALA A 111 -5.16 -19.28 -7.56
CA ALA A 111 -4.29 -19.86 -6.53
C ALA A 111 -4.75 -21.24 -6.09
N ARG A 112 -6.05 -21.42 -5.90
CA ARG A 112 -6.66 -22.71 -5.58
C ARG A 112 -6.50 -23.72 -6.73
N GLU A 113 -6.74 -23.31 -7.97
CA GLU A 113 -6.67 -24.20 -9.15
C GLU A 113 -5.23 -24.63 -9.50
N LEU A 114 -4.23 -23.84 -9.09
CA LEU A 114 -2.83 -24.09 -9.37
C LEU A 114 -2.04 -24.58 -8.13
N ASP A 115 -2.75 -24.90 -7.04
CA ASP A 115 -2.16 -25.36 -5.76
C ASP A 115 -1.03 -24.47 -5.27
N ILE A 116 -1.24 -23.13 -5.28
CA ILE A 116 -0.24 -22.16 -4.83
C ILE A 116 0.02 -22.32 -3.33
N ASN A 117 1.30 -22.43 -2.96
CA ASN A 117 1.74 -22.73 -1.59
C ASN A 117 1.51 -21.58 -0.60
N ARG A 118 1.41 -20.34 -1.06
CA ARG A 118 1.26 -19.16 -0.19
C ARG A 118 0.66 -17.96 -0.93
N VAL A 119 -0.36 -17.36 -0.36
CA VAL A 119 -0.99 -16.12 -0.89
C VAL A 119 -1.03 -15.07 0.20
N LEU A 120 -0.49 -13.89 -0.07
CA LEU A 120 -0.62 -12.71 0.78
C LEU A 120 -1.55 -11.71 0.08
N VAL A 121 -2.69 -11.44 0.70
CA VAL A 121 -3.66 -10.45 0.19
C VAL A 121 -3.45 -9.14 0.94
N THR A 122 -3.11 -8.09 0.21
CA THR A 122 -2.93 -6.76 0.79
C THR A 122 -4.29 -6.12 1.06
N SER A 123 -4.55 -5.82 2.31
CA SER A 123 -5.67 -5.02 2.79
C SER A 123 -5.21 -3.60 3.17
N THR A 124 -5.84 -2.99 4.15
CA THR A 124 -5.57 -1.60 4.58
C THR A 124 -6.10 -1.36 5.98
N SER A 125 -5.50 -0.43 6.74
CA SER A 125 -6.05 0.08 7.99
C SER A 125 -7.39 0.82 7.83
N GLU A 126 -7.72 1.28 6.61
CA GLU A 126 -9.00 1.97 6.33
C GLU A 126 -10.25 1.06 6.48
N VAL A 127 -10.08 -0.27 6.56
CA VAL A 127 -11.18 -1.21 6.85
C VAL A 127 -11.76 -1.02 8.25
N TYR A 128 -10.98 -0.49 9.17
CA TYR A 128 -11.39 -0.22 10.55
C TYR A 128 -12.19 1.08 10.72
N GLY A 129 -12.06 2.02 9.74
CA GLY A 129 -12.62 3.36 9.87
C GLY A 129 -12.02 4.14 11.03
N THR A 130 -12.74 5.12 11.56
CA THR A 130 -12.33 5.87 12.76
C THR A 130 -12.25 4.95 13.97
N ALA A 131 -11.11 4.93 14.64
CA ALA A 131 -10.86 4.06 15.79
C ALA A 131 -11.94 4.18 16.87
N LYS A 132 -12.50 3.05 17.30
CA LYS A 132 -13.36 2.94 18.49
C LYS A 132 -12.54 2.76 19.75
N TYR A 133 -11.37 2.16 19.63
CA TYR A 133 -10.33 2.04 20.66
C TYR A 133 -8.95 2.03 20.00
N VAL A 134 -7.92 2.35 20.75
CA VAL A 134 -6.52 2.32 20.30
C VAL A 134 -5.64 1.66 21.37
N PRO A 135 -4.55 1.01 20.94
CA PRO A 135 -4.19 0.76 19.55
C PRO A 135 -5.18 -0.21 18.87
N ILE A 136 -5.42 0.00 17.56
CA ILE A 136 -6.30 -0.84 16.73
C ILE A 136 -5.61 -2.19 16.53
N ASP A 137 -6.17 -3.24 17.09
CA ASP A 137 -5.77 -4.63 16.82
C ASP A 137 -6.65 -5.26 15.73
N GLU A 138 -6.38 -6.51 15.40
CA GLU A 138 -7.08 -7.23 14.33
C GLU A 138 -8.51 -7.66 14.72
N LEU A 139 -8.88 -7.53 16.01
CA LEU A 139 -10.25 -7.74 16.52
C LEU A 139 -11.13 -6.49 16.44
N HIS A 140 -10.53 -5.34 16.09
CA HIS A 140 -11.28 -4.10 15.95
C HIS A 140 -12.36 -4.26 14.87
N PRO A 141 -13.62 -3.81 15.15
CA PRO A 141 -14.71 -3.98 14.20
C PRO A 141 -14.46 -3.19 12.91
N PHE A 142 -14.90 -3.76 11.79
CA PHE A 142 -14.82 -3.10 10.49
C PHE A 142 -15.86 -2.00 10.36
N GLN A 143 -15.45 -0.91 9.72
CA GLN A 143 -16.30 0.22 9.41
C GLN A 143 -15.87 0.85 8.08
N GLY A 144 -16.49 0.41 6.99
CA GLY A 144 -16.23 0.94 5.65
C GLY A 144 -16.78 2.35 5.49
N GLN A 145 -15.95 3.39 5.68
CA GLN A 145 -16.34 4.80 5.57
C GLN A 145 -16.20 5.37 4.16
N SER A 146 -15.77 4.56 3.19
CA SER A 146 -15.65 4.93 1.77
C SER A 146 -15.93 3.72 0.88
N PRO A 147 -16.27 3.90 -0.43
CA PRO A 147 -16.36 2.79 -1.37
C PRO A 147 -15.06 1.99 -1.44
N TYR A 148 -13.90 2.65 -1.38
CA TYR A 148 -12.59 1.98 -1.30
C TYR A 148 -12.52 1.02 -0.11
N SER A 149 -12.74 1.51 1.12
CA SER A 149 -12.65 0.67 2.31
C SER A 149 -13.68 -0.46 2.32
N ALA A 150 -14.89 -0.22 1.81
CA ALA A 150 -15.91 -1.25 1.66
C ALA A 150 -15.47 -2.38 0.72
N THR A 151 -14.82 -2.04 -0.41
CA THR A 151 -14.28 -3.05 -1.34
C THR A 151 -13.11 -3.82 -0.74
N LYS A 152 -12.28 -3.21 0.10
CA LYS A 152 -11.19 -3.91 0.80
C LYS A 152 -11.73 -4.86 1.87
N ILE A 153 -12.79 -4.48 2.60
CA ILE A 153 -13.51 -5.38 3.53
C ILE A 153 -14.06 -6.59 2.75
N GLY A 154 -14.68 -6.38 1.59
CA GLY A 154 -15.18 -7.46 0.73
C GLY A 154 -14.07 -8.41 0.28
N ALA A 155 -12.93 -7.88 -0.14
CA ALA A 155 -11.74 -8.66 -0.52
C ALA A 155 -11.19 -9.47 0.67
N ASP A 156 -11.11 -8.89 1.86
CA ASP A 156 -10.69 -9.57 3.10
C ASP A 156 -11.60 -10.76 3.42
N ARG A 157 -12.92 -10.56 3.34
CA ARG A 157 -13.88 -11.64 3.63
C ARG A 157 -13.83 -12.76 2.59
N LEU A 158 -13.55 -12.46 1.32
CA LEU A 158 -13.28 -13.48 0.30
C LEU A 158 -12.01 -14.26 0.64
N ALA A 159 -10.92 -13.60 0.95
CA ALA A 159 -9.65 -14.25 1.29
C ALA A 159 -9.81 -15.19 2.51
N GLU A 160 -10.46 -14.71 3.58
CA GLU A 160 -10.78 -15.53 4.75
C GLU A 160 -11.64 -16.75 4.38
N SER A 161 -12.67 -16.56 3.55
CA SER A 161 -13.55 -17.65 3.13
C SER A 161 -12.83 -18.74 2.34
N PHE A 162 -11.86 -18.37 1.49
CA PHE A 162 -11.04 -19.34 0.75
C PHE A 162 -10.13 -20.15 1.67
N TYR A 163 -9.56 -19.54 2.70
CA TYR A 163 -8.83 -20.28 3.73
C TYR A 163 -9.74 -21.26 4.46
N ARG A 164 -10.91 -20.80 4.94
CA ARG A 164 -11.84 -21.63 5.73
C ARG A 164 -12.48 -22.74 4.91
N SER A 165 -12.88 -22.48 3.66
CA SER A 165 -13.63 -23.41 2.84
C SER A 165 -12.77 -24.36 2.02
N PHE A 166 -11.58 -23.92 1.62
CA PHE A 166 -10.73 -24.64 0.67
C PHE A 166 -9.32 -24.91 1.22
N SER A 167 -9.03 -24.51 2.45
CA SER A 167 -7.69 -24.61 3.06
C SER A 167 -6.59 -23.91 2.23
N LEU A 168 -6.97 -22.89 1.44
CA LEU A 168 -5.99 -22.11 0.68
C LEU A 168 -5.07 -21.36 1.67
N PRO A 169 -3.74 -21.48 1.60
CA PRO A 169 -2.81 -20.87 2.55
C PRO A 169 -2.69 -19.35 2.35
N VAL A 170 -3.70 -18.61 2.82
CA VAL A 170 -3.82 -17.14 2.70
C VAL A 170 -3.43 -16.46 4.00
N SER A 171 -2.76 -15.31 3.89
CA SER A 171 -2.67 -14.30 4.96
C SER A 171 -3.19 -12.97 4.45
N ILE A 172 -3.92 -12.24 5.31
CA ILE A 172 -4.41 -10.89 5.02
C ILE A 172 -3.49 -9.90 5.71
N VAL A 173 -2.83 -9.06 4.94
CA VAL A 173 -1.84 -8.08 5.43
C VAL A 173 -2.45 -6.69 5.41
N ARG A 174 -2.50 -6.02 6.56
CA ARG A 174 -3.08 -4.68 6.73
C ARG A 174 -2.01 -3.65 7.09
N PRO A 175 -1.29 -3.10 6.11
CA PRO A 175 -0.38 -2.00 6.40
C PRO A 175 -1.18 -0.75 6.83
N PHE A 176 -0.69 -0.07 7.86
CA PHE A 176 -1.09 1.28 8.18
C PHE A 176 -0.48 2.24 7.17
N ASN A 177 -0.67 3.54 7.31
CA ASN A 177 -0.31 4.50 6.26
C ASN A 177 1.17 4.39 5.83
N THR A 178 1.44 3.65 4.78
CA THR A 178 2.80 3.51 4.24
C THR A 178 3.23 4.78 3.53
N TYR A 179 4.47 5.24 3.78
CA TYR A 179 5.09 6.38 3.11
C TYR A 179 6.53 6.08 2.69
N GLY A 180 7.06 6.85 1.75
CA GLY A 180 8.45 6.68 1.30
C GLY A 180 8.69 7.13 -0.14
N PRO A 181 9.91 6.89 -0.66
CA PRO A 181 10.25 7.06 -2.07
C PRO A 181 9.24 6.39 -3.00
N ARG A 182 9.02 6.93 -4.20
CA ARG A 182 8.07 6.42 -5.21
C ARG A 182 6.58 6.55 -4.84
N GLN A 183 6.24 7.14 -3.69
CA GLN A 183 4.83 7.33 -3.34
C GLN A 183 4.18 8.39 -4.24
N SER A 184 2.91 8.13 -4.60
CA SER A 184 2.13 9.06 -5.43
C SER A 184 1.82 10.38 -4.70
N ALA A 185 1.86 11.50 -5.41
CA ALA A 185 1.46 12.83 -4.92
C ALA A 185 -0.04 12.94 -4.54
N ARG A 186 -0.81 11.86 -4.58
CA ARG A 186 -2.15 11.77 -3.99
C ARG A 186 -2.12 11.59 -2.47
N ALA A 187 -1.03 11.06 -1.92
CA ALA A 187 -0.86 10.87 -0.49
C ALA A 187 -0.34 12.16 0.18
N VAL A 188 -0.66 12.35 1.46
CA VAL A 188 -0.41 13.62 2.16
C VAL A 188 1.06 14.00 2.24
N ILE A 189 1.97 13.05 2.56
CA ILE A 189 3.42 13.33 2.66
C ILE A 189 3.98 13.82 1.32
N PRO A 190 3.82 13.09 0.20
CA PRO A 190 4.24 13.59 -1.11
C PRO A 190 3.57 14.91 -1.52
N THR A 191 2.27 15.08 -1.20
CA THR A 191 1.55 16.34 -1.49
C THR A 191 2.23 17.52 -0.81
N ILE A 192 2.61 17.40 0.46
CA ILE A 192 3.30 18.47 1.19
C ILE A 192 4.69 18.70 0.60
N ILE A 193 5.48 17.63 0.46
CA ILE A 193 6.87 17.71 -0.02
C ILE A 193 6.92 18.36 -1.42
N THR A 194 6.09 17.92 -2.36
CA THR A 194 6.12 18.44 -3.74
C THR A 194 5.71 19.91 -3.82
N GLN A 195 4.72 20.32 -3.02
CA GLN A 195 4.36 21.75 -2.94
C GLN A 195 5.52 22.59 -2.35
N LEU A 196 6.11 22.16 -1.24
CA LEU A 196 7.23 22.88 -0.61
C LEU A 196 8.44 22.96 -1.55
N LEU A 197 8.81 21.88 -2.24
CA LEU A 197 9.94 21.85 -3.18
C LEU A 197 9.66 22.64 -4.46
N SER A 198 8.40 22.92 -4.82
CA SER A 198 8.06 23.82 -5.92
C SER A 198 8.23 25.30 -5.59
N GLY A 199 8.56 25.63 -4.32
CA GLY A 199 8.84 26.98 -3.87
C GLY A 199 7.61 27.82 -3.53
N VAL A 200 6.41 27.22 -3.41
CA VAL A 200 5.22 27.95 -2.96
C VAL A 200 5.28 28.23 -1.47
N ASN A 201 4.78 29.40 -1.05
CA ASN A 201 4.69 29.77 0.35
C ASN A 201 3.36 29.38 1.00
N GLU A 202 2.36 28.99 0.23
CA GLU A 202 1.07 28.52 0.71
C GLU A 202 0.86 27.09 0.24
N ILE A 203 0.96 26.11 1.16
CA ILE A 203 0.67 24.72 0.85
C ILE A 203 -0.80 24.41 1.11
N LYS A 204 -1.44 23.77 0.15
CA LYS A 204 -2.88 23.47 0.15
C LYS A 204 -3.13 22.08 0.70
N LEU A 205 -3.83 21.98 1.83
CA LEU A 205 -4.19 20.73 2.48
C LEU A 205 -5.70 20.70 2.79
N GLY A 206 -6.22 19.53 3.11
CA GLY A 206 -7.56 19.33 3.67
C GLY A 206 -7.55 19.46 5.20
N SER A 207 -8.23 18.55 5.90
CA SER A 207 -8.29 18.54 7.36
C SER A 207 -6.92 18.28 7.99
N LEU A 208 -6.56 19.06 9.02
CA LEU A 208 -5.29 18.96 9.74
C LEU A 208 -5.40 18.16 11.05
N THR A 209 -6.61 17.91 11.51
CA THR A 209 -6.88 17.26 12.79
C THR A 209 -6.77 15.74 12.80
N PRO A 210 -7.03 15.00 11.69
CA PRO A 210 -6.92 13.56 11.68
C PRO A 210 -5.52 13.10 12.06
N THR A 211 -5.43 11.97 12.77
CA THR A 211 -4.17 11.35 13.14
C THR A 211 -3.92 10.08 12.34
N ARG A 212 -2.66 9.78 12.08
CA ARG A 212 -2.22 8.60 11.33
C ARG A 212 -1.01 7.96 11.99
N ASP A 213 -0.92 6.65 11.82
CA ASP A 213 0.27 5.84 12.08
C ASP A 213 0.97 5.63 10.74
N PHE A 214 2.15 6.23 10.56
CA PHE A 214 2.90 6.18 9.32
C PHE A 214 4.00 5.14 9.38
N ASN A 215 3.99 4.19 8.44
CA ASN A 215 5.01 3.16 8.28
C ASN A 215 5.94 3.50 7.13
N TYR A 216 7.25 3.48 7.36
CA TYR A 216 8.19 3.64 6.28
C TYR A 216 8.12 2.43 5.33
N VAL A 217 8.22 2.67 4.03
CA VAL A 217 7.97 1.63 3.01
C VAL A 217 8.86 0.41 3.14
N LYS A 218 10.12 0.58 3.57
CA LYS A 218 11.04 -0.55 3.77
C LYS A 218 10.59 -1.44 4.95
N ASP A 219 10.06 -0.86 6.03
CA ASP A 219 9.48 -1.61 7.15
C ASP A 219 8.19 -2.32 6.73
N THR A 220 7.35 -1.66 5.92
CA THR A 220 6.16 -2.30 5.35
C THR A 220 6.54 -3.50 4.48
N VAL A 221 7.50 -3.36 3.58
CA VAL A 221 7.98 -4.44 2.70
C VAL A 221 8.58 -5.58 3.50
N ASN A 222 9.41 -5.27 4.50
CA ASN A 222 9.95 -6.28 5.41
C ASN A 222 8.82 -7.03 6.15
N GLY A 223 7.77 -6.31 6.56
CA GLY A 223 6.59 -6.93 7.18
C GLY A 223 5.89 -7.95 6.26
N PHE A 224 5.71 -7.63 4.99
CA PHE A 224 5.20 -8.58 4.00
C PHE A 224 6.06 -9.83 3.90
N ILE A 225 7.38 -9.66 3.85
CA ILE A 225 8.32 -10.79 3.70
C ILE A 225 8.37 -11.64 4.96
N GLU A 226 8.37 -11.05 6.14
CA GLU A 226 8.36 -11.79 7.40
C GLU A 226 7.04 -12.55 7.62
N ILE A 227 5.89 -11.99 7.21
CA ILE A 227 4.61 -12.70 7.18
C ILE A 227 4.65 -13.87 6.20
N TYR A 228 5.27 -13.69 5.02
CA TYR A 228 5.44 -14.77 4.04
C TYR A 228 6.27 -15.93 4.59
N LYS A 229 7.35 -15.65 5.30
CA LYS A 229 8.26 -16.66 5.88
C LYS A 229 7.66 -17.44 7.06
N SER A 230 6.61 -16.92 7.68
CA SER A 230 6.01 -17.52 8.87
C SER A 230 4.79 -18.38 8.53
N ASP A 231 4.89 -19.70 8.75
CA ASP A 231 3.74 -20.60 8.62
C ASP A 231 2.65 -20.30 9.65
N ARG A 232 3.02 -19.73 10.82
CA ARG A 232 2.08 -19.30 11.86
C ARG A 232 1.16 -18.16 11.43
N ALA A 233 1.51 -17.46 10.34
CA ALA A 233 0.74 -16.38 9.77
C ALA A 233 -0.32 -16.86 8.76
N ILE A 234 -0.39 -18.16 8.45
CA ILE A 234 -1.39 -18.72 7.52
C ILE A 234 -2.77 -18.67 8.19
N GLY A 235 -3.76 -18.15 7.46
CA GLY A 235 -5.13 -17.98 7.95
C GLY A 235 -5.33 -16.73 8.81
N GLU A 236 -4.27 -15.94 9.03
CA GLU A 236 -4.29 -14.80 9.93
C GLU A 236 -4.48 -13.46 9.18
N GLU A 237 -5.14 -12.52 9.85
CA GLU A 237 -5.18 -11.11 9.51
C GLU A 237 -4.12 -10.40 10.36
N ILE A 238 -3.24 -9.59 9.74
CA ILE A 238 -2.06 -9.08 10.42
C ILE A 238 -1.83 -7.61 10.07
N ASN A 239 -1.82 -6.76 11.10
CA ASN A 239 -1.49 -5.34 10.99
C ASN A 239 0.03 -5.14 10.89
N ILE A 240 0.45 -4.22 10.02
CA ILE A 240 1.81 -3.65 10.02
C ILE A 240 1.67 -2.19 10.46
N ALA A 241 2.12 -1.87 11.67
CA ALA A 241 1.96 -0.56 12.31
C ALA A 241 3.19 -0.21 13.15
N THR A 242 3.50 1.08 13.27
CA THR A 242 4.63 1.54 14.11
C THR A 242 4.25 1.84 15.54
N GLN A 243 2.96 1.95 15.84
CA GLN A 243 2.42 2.44 17.12
C GLN A 243 2.81 3.91 17.44
N ARG A 244 3.09 4.69 16.40
CA ARG A 244 3.34 6.13 16.51
C ARG A 244 2.23 6.91 15.83
N GLU A 245 1.59 7.78 16.58
CA GLU A 245 0.48 8.63 16.09
C GLU A 245 0.95 10.07 15.90
N ILE A 246 0.63 10.64 14.74
CA ILE A 246 0.90 12.06 14.43
C ILE A 246 -0.31 12.68 13.72
N THR A 247 -0.65 13.93 14.05
CA THR A 247 -1.68 14.68 13.31
C THR A 247 -1.13 15.17 11.97
N ILE A 248 -2.04 15.34 10.99
CA ILE A 248 -1.66 15.91 9.69
C ILE A 248 -1.09 17.32 9.84
N GLY A 249 -1.59 18.11 10.80
CA GLY A 249 -1.04 19.45 11.12
C GLY A 249 0.41 19.40 11.59
N LYS A 250 0.73 18.55 12.58
CA LYS A 250 2.11 18.38 13.05
C LYS A 250 3.05 17.86 11.97
N LEU A 251 2.58 16.91 11.14
CA LEU A 251 3.35 16.45 9.99
C LEU A 251 3.66 17.59 9.02
N ALA A 252 2.70 18.45 8.74
CA ALA A 252 2.89 19.60 7.86
C ALA A 252 3.91 20.60 8.47
N GLU A 253 3.81 20.89 9.76
CA GLU A 253 4.76 21.75 10.48
C GLU A 253 6.19 21.20 10.42
N GLU A 254 6.38 19.90 10.65
CA GLU A 254 7.70 19.24 10.57
C GLU A 254 8.29 19.34 9.15
N LEU A 255 7.49 19.11 8.11
CA LEU A 255 7.96 19.20 6.72
C LEU A 255 8.23 20.65 6.28
N ILE A 256 7.42 21.62 6.71
CA ILE A 256 7.64 23.05 6.48
C ILE A 256 8.97 23.47 7.09
N HIS A 257 9.20 23.12 8.35
CA HIS A 257 10.44 23.46 9.04
C HIS A 257 11.70 22.89 8.32
N GLN A 258 11.60 21.68 7.75
CA GLN A 258 12.73 21.02 7.09
C GLN A 258 12.98 21.50 5.66
N ILE A 259 11.94 21.94 4.93
CA ILE A 259 12.05 22.19 3.48
C ILE A 259 11.95 23.69 3.15
N ASN A 260 10.92 24.37 3.65
CA ASN A 260 10.69 25.79 3.42
C ASN A 260 10.05 26.46 4.66
N PRO A 261 10.83 26.92 5.63
CA PRO A 261 10.33 27.51 6.88
C PRO A 261 9.47 28.78 6.70
N ALA A 262 9.46 29.39 5.51
CA ALA A 262 8.63 30.54 5.20
C ALA A 262 7.20 30.16 4.76
N ALA A 263 6.95 28.89 4.48
CA ALA A 263 5.64 28.42 4.02
C ALA A 263 4.62 28.31 5.17
N CYS A 264 3.34 28.41 4.82
CA CYS A 264 2.21 28.19 5.72
C CYS A 264 1.19 27.25 5.10
N VAL A 265 0.31 26.69 5.93
CA VAL A 265 -0.77 25.80 5.46
C VAL A 265 -2.02 26.62 5.22
N VAL A 266 -2.65 26.39 4.06
CA VAL A 266 -3.97 26.90 3.70
C VAL A 266 -4.93 25.71 3.51
N CYS A 267 -6.10 25.78 4.16
CA CYS A 267 -7.13 24.76 3.96
C CYS A 267 -7.80 24.97 2.60
N GLU A 268 -7.80 23.92 1.76
CA GLU A 268 -8.45 23.94 0.44
C GLU A 268 -9.68 23.02 0.48
N GLU A 269 -10.87 23.61 0.29
CA GLU A 269 -12.16 22.93 0.46
C GLU A 269 -12.32 21.67 -0.39
N GLN A 270 -11.83 21.69 -1.63
CA GLN A 270 -11.86 20.53 -2.53
C GLN A 270 -11.07 19.31 -2.04
N ARG A 271 -10.19 19.49 -1.04
CA ARG A 271 -9.41 18.42 -0.40
C ARG A 271 -10.07 17.85 0.85
N LEU A 272 -11.18 18.43 1.28
CA LEU A 272 -11.94 17.92 2.40
C LEU A 272 -12.74 16.69 1.96
N ARG A 273 -12.67 15.64 2.75
CA ARG A 273 -13.53 14.47 2.57
C ARG A 273 -14.93 14.77 3.12
N PRO A 274 -15.97 14.09 2.61
CA PRO A 274 -17.29 14.14 3.27
C PRO A 274 -17.15 13.78 4.75
N VAL A 275 -17.80 14.56 5.63
CA VAL A 275 -17.63 14.47 7.09
C VAL A 275 -17.76 13.04 7.64
N LYS A 276 -18.74 12.27 7.14
CA LYS A 276 -18.95 10.87 7.56
C LYS A 276 -17.96 9.87 6.97
N SER A 277 -17.22 10.28 5.93
CA SER A 277 -16.18 9.47 5.27
C SER A 277 -14.78 9.76 5.82
N GLU A 278 -14.59 10.85 6.57
CA GLU A 278 -13.30 11.15 7.18
C GLU A 278 -12.99 10.18 8.32
N VAL A 279 -11.80 9.59 8.24
CA VAL A 279 -11.26 8.73 9.28
C VAL A 279 -10.42 9.58 10.23
N ASN A 280 -10.96 9.87 11.40
CA ASN A 280 -10.35 10.83 12.32
C ASN A 280 -9.10 10.31 13.03
N ARG A 281 -9.03 9.01 13.34
CA ARG A 281 -7.93 8.44 14.10
C ARG A 281 -7.56 7.04 13.65
N LEU A 282 -6.27 6.84 13.35
CA LEU A 282 -5.66 5.54 13.08
C LEU A 282 -4.35 5.42 13.85
N LEU A 283 -4.32 4.51 14.83
CA LEU A 283 -3.13 4.09 15.58
C LEU A 283 -3.17 2.59 15.72
N GLY A 284 -2.28 1.88 15.02
CA GLY A 284 -2.28 0.43 14.92
C GLY A 284 -1.55 -0.29 16.04
N SER A 285 -1.98 -1.52 16.34
CA SER A 285 -1.21 -2.47 17.13
C SER A 285 -0.31 -3.29 16.22
N ASN A 286 0.94 -3.48 16.60
CA ASN A 286 1.88 -4.39 15.95
C ASN A 286 2.19 -5.63 16.81
N LYS A 287 1.38 -5.88 17.82
CA LYS A 287 1.60 -7.00 18.74
C LYS A 287 1.56 -8.33 17.99
N LYS A 288 0.55 -8.54 17.17
CA LYS A 288 0.34 -9.81 16.46
C LYS A 288 1.46 -10.12 15.45
N ILE A 289 1.91 -9.15 14.67
CA ILE A 289 3.02 -9.38 13.73
C ILE A 289 4.30 -9.76 14.48
N LYS A 290 4.60 -9.11 15.61
CA LYS A 290 5.76 -9.44 16.45
C LYS A 290 5.65 -10.83 17.10
N GLU A 291 4.44 -11.26 17.46
CA GLU A 291 4.20 -12.60 18.02
C GLU A 291 4.33 -13.71 16.97
N LEU A 292 3.92 -13.44 15.73
CA LEU A 292 3.88 -14.45 14.67
C LEU A 292 5.13 -14.50 13.81
N THR A 293 5.94 -13.43 13.82
CA THR A 293 7.09 -13.25 12.93
C THR A 293 8.28 -12.67 13.71
N ASN A 294 9.41 -12.44 13.02
CA ASN A 294 10.56 -11.72 13.56
C ASN A 294 10.54 -10.22 13.18
N TRP A 295 9.39 -9.69 12.77
CA TRP A 295 9.30 -8.31 12.31
C TRP A 295 9.43 -7.29 13.45
N GLU A 296 10.26 -6.29 13.23
CA GLU A 296 10.36 -5.07 14.03
C GLU A 296 10.62 -3.89 13.09
N PRO A 297 10.05 -2.71 13.36
CA PRO A 297 10.36 -1.52 12.57
C PRO A 297 11.85 -1.17 12.74
N GLN A 298 12.53 -0.98 11.62
CA GLN A 298 13.98 -0.70 11.59
C GLN A 298 14.27 0.79 11.41
N TYR A 299 13.29 1.57 10.96
CA TYR A 299 13.46 2.98 10.65
C TYR A 299 12.67 3.85 11.62
N THR A 300 13.29 4.91 12.12
CA THR A 300 12.53 5.98 12.77
C THR A 300 11.74 6.78 11.73
N PHE A 301 10.70 7.46 12.17
CA PHE A 301 9.92 8.32 11.27
C PHE A 301 10.78 9.38 10.60
N GLU A 302 11.69 9.98 11.35
CA GLU A 302 12.62 11.02 10.91
C GLU A 302 13.58 10.50 9.83
N GLN A 303 14.12 9.27 10.00
CA GLN A 303 14.97 8.62 9.01
C GLN A 303 14.22 8.37 7.71
N GLY A 304 13.02 7.76 7.80
CA GLY A 304 12.19 7.51 6.62
C GLY A 304 11.75 8.79 5.92
N LEU A 305 11.47 9.85 6.69
CA LEU A 305 11.07 11.15 6.14
C LEU A 305 12.25 11.81 5.40
N ALA A 306 13.46 11.76 5.95
CA ALA A 306 14.67 12.30 5.32
C ALA A 306 14.96 11.59 3.98
N GLU A 307 14.92 10.24 3.92
CA GLU A 307 15.09 9.51 2.67
C GLU A 307 13.98 9.85 1.65
N THR A 308 12.76 10.06 2.12
CA THR A 308 11.63 10.46 1.28
C THR A 308 11.84 11.84 0.66
N ILE A 309 12.21 12.84 1.46
CA ILE A 309 12.50 14.21 1.01
C ILE A 309 13.62 14.20 -0.04
N GLU A 310 14.71 13.49 0.23
CA GLU A 310 15.84 13.41 -0.70
C GLU A 310 15.45 12.73 -2.04
N PHE A 311 14.59 11.72 -1.99
CA PHE A 311 14.05 11.12 -3.22
C PHE A 311 13.25 12.14 -4.03
N PHE A 312 12.36 12.89 -3.39
CA PHE A 312 11.54 13.89 -4.07
C PHE A 312 12.38 15.04 -4.64
N LYS A 313 13.40 15.52 -3.92
CA LYS A 313 14.34 16.53 -4.44
C LYS A 313 14.99 16.11 -5.77
N LYS A 314 15.37 14.83 -5.88
CA LYS A 314 16.03 14.29 -7.08
C LYS A 314 15.06 13.99 -8.23
N ASN A 315 13.78 13.81 -7.94
CA ASN A 315 12.80 13.28 -8.89
C ASN A 315 11.57 14.20 -9.06
N MET A 316 11.69 15.50 -8.77
CA MET A 316 10.57 16.45 -8.89
C MET A 316 9.97 16.52 -10.30
N ASN A 317 10.76 16.26 -11.32
CA ASN A 317 10.31 16.21 -12.73
C ASN A 317 9.26 15.11 -13.01
N LEU A 318 9.14 14.12 -12.14
CA LEU A 318 8.15 13.04 -12.24
C LEU A 318 6.80 13.42 -11.60
N TYR A 319 6.75 14.55 -10.89
CA TYR A 319 5.58 14.97 -10.12
C TYR A 319 5.01 16.29 -10.62
N LYS A 320 3.69 16.43 -10.53
CA LYS A 320 2.96 17.66 -10.91
C LYS A 320 2.47 18.35 -9.64
N ALA A 321 3.31 19.22 -9.07
CA ALA A 321 3.04 19.90 -7.80
C ALA A 321 1.90 20.92 -7.87
N ASP A 322 1.63 21.45 -9.08
CA ASP A 322 0.61 22.45 -9.39
C ASP A 322 -0.82 21.89 -9.46
N ARG A 323 -0.97 20.57 -9.41
CA ARG A 323 -2.27 19.91 -9.57
C ARG A 323 -2.70 19.19 -8.30
N TYR A 324 -4.02 19.22 -8.06
CA TYR A 324 -4.64 18.31 -7.12
C TYR A 324 -4.73 16.93 -7.78
N ASN A 325 -3.95 15.98 -7.28
CA ASN A 325 -3.94 14.61 -7.77
C ASN A 325 -5.03 13.80 -7.04
N ILE A 326 -5.96 13.23 -7.78
CA ILE A 326 -7.06 12.39 -7.28
C ILE A 326 -6.78 10.92 -7.59
#